data_4244a5df82e522b23e6ad347a9f349c7
#
_entry.id   4244a5df82e522b23e6ad347a9f349c7
#
_cell.length_a   1.000
_cell.length_b   1.000
_cell.length_c   1.000
_cell.angle_alpha   90.00
_cell.angle_beta   90.00
_cell.angle_gamma   90.00
#
_symmetry.space_group_name_H-M   'P 1'
#
loop_
_entity.id
_entity.type
_entity.pdbx_description
1 polymer ?
#
loop_
_entity_poly.entity_id
_entity_poly.type
_entity_poly.pdbx_seq_one_letter_code
_entity_poly.pdbx_strand_id
1 'polypeptide(L)'
;MVCLAKLLSASPLLGLFIPMAMAVDTIPTEIMQVGTFHKGEVPNVARRNWFALMVNGEHAELKTAVPTIKTVFDGIMDDESNKASYSGKLVEMKGPAPFLIVRREGLKTGPIKQASIALADSNQLISFDNTKYTVQHQCKKKAKGEEFQQCKVYLLGNGIQQWLGDTLENGDSDFTDTISISWAGDLDRDGKLDLVMEKSRYNNADTVLLLSSASKPGKHVHEVAKLSRQGC
;
A
#
# COMPACT_ATOMS: atom_id res chain seq x y z
N MET A 1 -24.77 41.26 72.19
CA MET A 1 -25.61 40.41 71.33
C MET A 1 -25.07 40.58 69.90
N VAL A 2 -24.27 39.64 69.46
CA VAL A 2 -23.62 39.67 68.11
C VAL A 2 -24.22 38.52 67.29
N CYS A 3 -24.94 38.89 66.23
CA CYS A 3 -25.54 37.93 65.28
C CYS A 3 -24.48 37.53 64.26
N LEU A 4 -24.07 36.24 64.24
CA LEU A 4 -23.24 35.66 63.17
C LEU A 4 -24.13 35.23 62.02
N ALA A 5 -23.93 35.82 60.84
CA ALA A 5 -24.50 35.39 59.59
C ALA A 5 -23.63 34.29 58.94
N LYS A 6 -24.16 33.12 58.73
CA LYS A 6 -23.52 32.00 57.96
C LYS A 6 -23.67 32.27 56.48
N LEU A 7 -22.57 32.48 55.76
CA LEU A 7 -22.49 32.45 54.32
C LEU A 7 -22.46 31.00 53.81
N LEU A 8 -23.45 30.57 53.08
CA LEU A 8 -23.48 29.33 52.30
C LEU A 8 -22.76 29.58 50.98
N SER A 9 -21.62 28.96 50.78
CA SER A 9 -20.91 28.92 49.49
C SER A 9 -21.50 27.80 48.61
N ALA A 10 -22.17 28.17 47.52
CA ALA A 10 -22.57 27.26 46.47
C ALA A 10 -21.40 27.05 45.48
N SER A 11 -20.86 25.86 45.44
CA SER A 11 -19.88 25.45 44.40
C SER A 11 -20.62 25.06 43.11
N PRO A 12 -20.23 25.62 41.95
CA PRO A 12 -20.78 25.16 40.70
C PRO A 12 -20.10 23.83 40.31
N LEU A 13 -20.88 22.77 40.12
CA LEU A 13 -20.46 21.54 39.47
C LEU A 13 -20.20 21.84 37.99
N LEU A 14 -18.91 21.92 37.61
CA LEU A 14 -18.49 21.95 36.20
C LEU A 14 -18.66 20.54 35.65
N GLY A 15 -19.73 20.29 34.88
CA GLY A 15 -19.90 19.04 34.13
C GLY A 15 -18.87 18.95 33.02
N LEU A 16 -17.93 18.03 33.14
CA LEU A 16 -17.01 17.66 32.07
C LEU A 16 -17.85 16.97 30.96
N PHE A 17 -18.18 17.68 29.90
CA PHE A 17 -18.60 17.07 28.64
C PHE A 17 -17.38 16.45 27.98
N ILE A 18 -17.23 15.14 28.11
CA ILE A 18 -16.29 14.35 27.30
C ILE A 18 -17.00 14.12 25.95
N PRO A 19 -16.52 14.69 24.84
CA PRO A 19 -17.07 14.35 23.55
C PRO A 19 -16.77 12.87 23.28
N MET A 20 -17.81 12.04 23.22
CA MET A 20 -17.70 10.69 22.65
C MET A 20 -17.30 10.84 21.19
N ALA A 21 -16.04 10.62 20.89
CA ALA A 21 -15.58 10.44 19.51
C ALA A 21 -16.29 9.18 18.98
N MET A 22 -17.31 9.37 18.16
CA MET A 22 -17.89 8.28 17.39
C MET A 22 -16.76 7.73 16.50
N ALA A 23 -16.42 6.47 16.67
CA ALA A 23 -15.55 5.77 15.73
C ALA A 23 -16.27 5.76 14.38
N VAL A 24 -15.81 6.60 13.46
CA VAL A 24 -16.23 6.52 12.07
C VAL A 24 -15.63 5.21 11.57
N ASP A 25 -16.47 4.23 11.25
CA ASP A 25 -16.04 3.02 10.53
C ASP A 25 -15.44 3.45 9.19
N THR A 26 -14.14 3.68 9.18
CA THR A 26 -13.43 4.03 7.96
C THR A 26 -13.42 2.82 7.05
N ILE A 27 -13.94 2.99 5.85
CA ILE A 27 -13.88 1.96 4.81
C ILE A 27 -12.42 1.55 4.62
N PRO A 28 -12.05 0.26 4.83
CA PRO A 28 -10.67 -0.17 4.67
C PRO A 28 -10.19 0.11 3.24
N THR A 29 -8.95 0.55 3.12
CA THR A 29 -8.31 0.69 1.81
C THR A 29 -8.11 -0.69 1.22
N GLU A 30 -8.46 -0.86 -0.05
CA GLU A 30 -8.27 -2.10 -0.80
C GLU A 30 -7.63 -1.78 -2.15
N ILE A 31 -6.82 -2.72 -2.64
CA ILE A 31 -6.19 -2.62 -3.97
C ILE A 31 -6.41 -3.93 -4.73
N MET A 32 -6.40 -3.82 -6.06
CA MET A 32 -6.36 -4.95 -6.99
C MET A 32 -5.66 -4.55 -8.28
N GLN A 33 -5.32 -5.54 -9.09
CA GLN A 33 -4.80 -5.35 -10.44
C GLN A 33 -5.66 -6.14 -11.42
N VAL A 34 -5.61 -5.78 -12.70
CA VAL A 34 -6.20 -6.60 -13.76
C VAL A 34 -5.36 -7.86 -13.95
N GLY A 35 -6.00 -8.99 -14.23
CA GLY A 35 -5.32 -10.27 -14.42
C GLY A 35 -6.05 -11.44 -13.78
N THR A 36 -5.41 -12.60 -13.82
CA THR A 36 -5.94 -13.85 -13.25
C THR A 36 -5.33 -14.07 -11.86
N PHE A 37 -6.15 -14.55 -10.94
CA PHE A 37 -5.84 -14.74 -9.53
C PHE A 37 -6.41 -16.07 -9.04
N HIS A 38 -5.83 -16.62 -7.99
CA HIS A 38 -6.42 -17.74 -7.26
C HIS A 38 -7.62 -17.30 -6.42
N LYS A 39 -8.42 -18.28 -6.00
CA LYS A 39 -9.54 -18.04 -5.09
C LYS A 39 -9.08 -17.37 -3.80
N GLY A 40 -9.69 -16.25 -3.45
CA GLY A 40 -9.41 -15.50 -2.21
C GLY A 40 -8.34 -14.42 -2.32
N GLU A 41 -7.62 -14.31 -3.44
CA GLU A 41 -6.58 -13.29 -3.63
C GLU A 41 -7.14 -11.90 -3.98
N VAL A 42 -8.36 -11.84 -4.51
CA VAL A 42 -8.99 -10.57 -4.91
C VAL A 42 -10.06 -10.13 -3.92
N PRO A 43 -10.18 -8.81 -3.65
CA PRO A 43 -11.23 -8.28 -2.79
C PRO A 43 -12.61 -8.41 -3.44
N ASN A 44 -13.66 -8.31 -2.64
CA ASN A 44 -15.04 -8.37 -3.13
C ASN A 44 -15.39 -7.09 -3.91
N VAL A 45 -15.62 -7.20 -5.23
CA VAL A 45 -15.97 -6.06 -6.12
C VAL A 45 -17.40 -5.55 -5.99
N ALA A 46 -18.30 -6.22 -5.29
CA ALA A 46 -19.64 -5.68 -5.05
C ALA A 46 -19.61 -4.33 -4.30
N ARG A 47 -18.45 -3.96 -3.80
CA ARG A 47 -18.17 -2.65 -3.20
C ARG A 47 -18.03 -1.60 -4.30
N ARG A 48 -18.61 -0.42 -4.05
CA ARG A 48 -18.56 0.73 -4.96
C ARG A 48 -17.33 1.60 -4.68
N ASN A 49 -17.13 2.64 -5.53
CA ASN A 49 -16.11 3.67 -5.36
C ASN A 49 -14.67 3.17 -5.57
N TRP A 50 -14.46 2.38 -6.62
CA TRP A 50 -13.13 2.05 -7.09
C TRP A 50 -12.58 3.14 -7.99
N PHE A 51 -11.28 3.34 -7.94
CA PHE A 51 -10.51 4.23 -8.79
C PHE A 51 -9.43 3.44 -9.51
N ALA A 52 -9.16 3.81 -10.75
CA ALA A 52 -8.05 3.29 -11.54
C ALA A 52 -6.92 4.32 -11.53
N LEU A 53 -5.76 3.94 -11.06
CA LEU A 53 -4.52 4.68 -11.26
C LEU A 53 -4.02 4.38 -12.67
N MET A 54 -4.17 5.35 -13.55
CA MET A 54 -3.66 5.30 -14.92
C MET A 54 -2.30 5.98 -14.95
N VAL A 55 -1.29 5.27 -15.47
CA VAL A 55 0.09 5.78 -15.60
C VAL A 55 0.50 5.70 -17.07
N ASN A 56 0.94 6.80 -17.62
CA ASN A 56 1.45 6.89 -18.99
C ASN A 56 2.68 7.81 -19.03
N GLY A 57 3.86 7.20 -18.99
CA GLY A 57 5.13 7.93 -18.88
C GLY A 57 5.18 8.75 -17.58
N GLU A 58 5.33 10.06 -17.72
CA GLU A 58 5.41 11.00 -16.58
C GLU A 58 4.04 11.48 -16.08
N HIS A 59 2.96 11.00 -16.69
CA HIS A 59 1.60 11.41 -16.34
C HIS A 59 0.87 10.31 -15.60
N ALA A 60 0.29 10.68 -14.48
CA ALA A 60 -0.59 9.82 -13.70
C ALA A 60 -1.92 10.52 -13.43
N GLU A 61 -3.00 9.75 -13.45
CA GLU A 61 -4.33 10.24 -13.12
C GLU A 61 -5.18 9.15 -12.44
N LEU A 62 -6.10 9.57 -11.56
CA LEU A 62 -7.17 8.72 -11.05
C LEU A 62 -8.44 8.88 -11.88
N LYS A 63 -8.98 7.77 -12.34
CA LYS A 63 -10.30 7.68 -12.99
C LYS A 63 -11.23 6.82 -12.16
N THR A 64 -12.53 7.07 -12.22
CA THR A 64 -13.52 6.12 -11.67
C THR A 64 -13.36 4.77 -12.36
N ALA A 65 -13.33 3.70 -11.58
CA ALA A 65 -13.18 2.34 -12.05
C ALA A 65 -14.45 1.51 -11.77
N VAL A 66 -14.78 0.64 -12.73
CA VAL A 66 -15.83 -0.37 -12.57
C VAL A 66 -15.21 -1.72 -12.96
N PRO A 67 -14.41 -2.30 -12.05
CA PRO A 67 -13.82 -3.61 -12.28
C PRO A 67 -14.91 -4.69 -12.30
N THR A 68 -14.70 -5.71 -13.10
CA THR A 68 -15.53 -6.92 -13.12
C THR A 68 -14.68 -8.11 -12.76
N ILE A 69 -15.25 -9.05 -11.99
CA ILE A 69 -14.59 -10.32 -11.68
C ILE A 69 -15.41 -11.46 -12.27
N LYS A 70 -14.75 -12.30 -13.06
CA LYS A 70 -15.32 -13.53 -13.60
C LYS A 70 -14.66 -14.72 -12.93
N THR A 71 -15.43 -15.79 -12.70
CA THR A 71 -14.86 -17.07 -12.32
C THR A 71 -14.28 -17.73 -13.56
N VAL A 72 -13.04 -18.18 -13.49
CA VAL A 72 -12.29 -18.82 -14.56
C VAL A 72 -11.60 -20.07 -14.02
N PHE A 73 -11.08 -20.88 -14.93
CA PHE A 73 -10.26 -22.05 -14.60
C PHE A 73 -8.97 -21.59 -13.90
N ASP A 74 -8.65 -22.25 -12.78
CA ASP A 74 -7.41 -22.12 -12.05
C ASP A 74 -6.56 -23.38 -12.30
N GLY A 75 -5.49 -23.24 -13.07
CA GLY A 75 -4.68 -24.37 -13.51
C GLY A 75 -3.98 -25.16 -12.39
N ILE A 76 -4.02 -24.64 -11.16
CA ILE A 76 -3.41 -25.27 -9.98
C ILE A 76 -4.47 -25.93 -9.09
N MET A 77 -5.61 -25.25 -8.93
CA MET A 77 -6.61 -25.62 -7.92
C MET A 77 -7.81 -26.38 -8.50
N ASP A 78 -8.05 -26.28 -9.82
CA ASP A 78 -9.28 -26.76 -10.43
C ASP A 78 -9.04 -27.98 -11.30
N ASP A 79 -10.07 -28.82 -11.46
CA ASP A 79 -10.13 -29.87 -12.45
C ASP A 79 -10.69 -29.30 -13.79
N GLU A 80 -9.90 -29.34 -14.86
CA GLU A 80 -10.27 -28.83 -16.17
C GLU A 80 -11.56 -29.49 -16.72
N SER A 81 -11.79 -30.75 -16.41
CA SER A 81 -12.97 -31.50 -16.85
C SER A 81 -14.27 -31.06 -16.18
N ASN A 82 -14.20 -30.38 -15.03
CA ASN A 82 -15.34 -29.97 -14.21
C ASN A 82 -15.48 -28.46 -14.12
N LYS A 83 -16.14 -27.81 -15.08
CA LYS A 83 -16.37 -26.36 -15.07
C LYS A 83 -17.10 -25.85 -13.84
N ALA A 84 -17.85 -26.69 -13.13
CA ALA A 84 -18.56 -26.28 -11.90
C ALA A 84 -17.61 -26.09 -10.70
N SER A 85 -16.40 -26.67 -10.78
CA SER A 85 -15.37 -26.51 -9.74
C SER A 85 -14.46 -25.30 -9.94
N TYR A 86 -14.58 -24.57 -11.05
CA TYR A 86 -13.72 -23.43 -11.35
C TYR A 86 -13.74 -22.41 -10.21
N SER A 87 -12.54 -22.05 -9.74
CA SER A 87 -12.36 -21.21 -8.56
C SER A 87 -11.53 -19.95 -8.84
N GLY A 88 -10.73 -19.94 -9.91
CA GLY A 88 -9.92 -18.81 -10.32
C GLY A 88 -10.75 -17.55 -10.55
N LYS A 89 -10.11 -16.39 -10.45
CA LYS A 89 -10.74 -15.08 -10.61
C LYS A 89 -10.02 -14.28 -11.69
N LEU A 90 -10.75 -13.85 -12.69
CA LEU A 90 -10.27 -12.92 -13.71
C LEU A 90 -10.81 -11.52 -13.42
N VAL A 91 -9.91 -10.61 -13.08
CA VAL A 91 -10.21 -9.18 -12.88
C VAL A 91 -10.02 -8.46 -14.20
N GLU A 92 -11.08 -7.81 -14.69
CA GLU A 92 -11.08 -7.06 -15.95
C GLU A 92 -11.58 -5.64 -15.74
N MET A 93 -11.13 -4.74 -16.61
CA MET A 93 -11.68 -3.38 -16.79
C MET A 93 -11.89 -3.09 -18.27
N LYS A 94 -12.87 -2.25 -18.59
CA LYS A 94 -13.03 -1.73 -19.95
C LYS A 94 -11.97 -0.67 -20.24
N GLY A 95 -11.34 -0.73 -21.43
CA GLY A 95 -10.33 0.22 -21.89
C GLY A 95 -8.90 -0.17 -21.53
N PRO A 96 -7.97 0.80 -21.48
CA PRO A 96 -6.58 0.53 -21.14
C PRO A 96 -6.45 -0.05 -19.72
N ALA A 97 -5.52 -1.00 -19.54
CA ALA A 97 -5.26 -1.58 -18.25
C ALA A 97 -4.70 -0.52 -17.29
N PRO A 98 -5.25 -0.37 -16.09
CA PRO A 98 -4.70 0.51 -15.07
C PRO A 98 -3.43 -0.08 -14.47
N PHE A 99 -2.57 0.79 -13.95
CA PHE A 99 -1.44 0.37 -13.13
C PHE A 99 -1.91 -0.30 -11.83
N LEU A 100 -2.91 0.31 -11.18
CA LEU A 100 -3.50 -0.18 -9.94
C LEU A 100 -4.98 0.22 -9.88
N ILE A 101 -5.81 -0.64 -9.31
CA ILE A 101 -7.20 -0.32 -8.96
C ILE A 101 -7.24 -0.18 -7.44
N VAL A 102 -7.71 0.96 -6.95
CA VAL A 102 -7.71 1.30 -5.53
C VAL A 102 -9.08 1.73 -5.06
N ARG A 103 -9.46 1.31 -3.85
CA ARG A 103 -10.65 1.78 -3.13
C ARG A 103 -10.21 2.36 -1.80
N ARG A 104 -10.45 3.65 -1.63
CA ARG A 104 -10.17 4.39 -0.41
C ARG A 104 -11.11 5.58 -0.33
N GLU A 105 -11.56 5.90 0.87
CA GLU A 105 -12.33 7.11 1.13
C GLU A 105 -11.47 8.37 0.89
N GLY A 106 -12.08 9.42 0.38
CA GLY A 106 -11.42 10.71 0.13
C GLY A 106 -10.67 10.82 -1.21
N LEU A 107 -10.45 9.72 -1.95
CA LEU A 107 -9.86 9.81 -3.28
C LEU A 107 -10.78 10.54 -4.25
N LYS A 108 -10.17 11.31 -5.17
CA LYS A 108 -10.88 12.08 -6.21
C LYS A 108 -10.27 11.82 -7.57
N THR A 109 -11.09 11.83 -8.62
CA THR A 109 -10.63 11.72 -10.01
C THR A 109 -9.78 12.92 -10.43
N GLY A 110 -8.98 12.75 -11.48
CA GLY A 110 -8.15 13.79 -12.10
C GLY A 110 -6.65 13.52 -11.98
N PRO A 111 -5.82 14.46 -12.48
CA PRO A 111 -4.37 14.34 -12.49
C PRO A 111 -3.79 14.13 -11.10
N ILE A 112 -2.73 13.32 -11.02
CA ILE A 112 -1.95 13.07 -9.81
C ILE A 112 -0.52 13.45 -10.10
N LYS A 113 0.14 14.04 -9.11
CA LYS A 113 1.55 14.34 -9.17
C LYS A 113 2.35 13.05 -9.03
N GLN A 114 3.13 12.73 -10.05
CA GLN A 114 3.99 11.57 -10.09
C GLN A 114 5.43 11.95 -9.77
N ALA A 115 6.14 11.09 -9.04
CA ALA A 115 7.57 11.18 -8.83
C ALA A 115 8.33 10.50 -9.98
N SER A 116 9.57 10.92 -10.22
CA SER A 116 10.49 10.15 -11.07
C SER A 116 11.20 9.08 -10.24
N ILE A 117 11.36 7.89 -10.82
CA ILE A 117 12.12 6.78 -10.25
C ILE A 117 13.27 6.45 -11.22
N ALA A 118 14.50 6.48 -10.73
CA ALA A 118 15.69 6.09 -11.47
C ALA A 118 16.45 4.99 -10.73
N LEU A 119 17.12 4.11 -11.47
CA LEU A 119 18.02 3.12 -10.90
C LEU A 119 19.44 3.70 -10.84
N ALA A 120 20.11 3.52 -9.71
CA ALA A 120 21.50 3.87 -9.50
C ALA A 120 22.18 2.74 -8.73
N ASP A 121 22.98 1.95 -9.42
CA ASP A 121 23.52 0.68 -8.93
C ASP A 121 22.38 -0.25 -8.45
N SER A 122 22.42 -0.71 -7.21
CA SER A 122 21.38 -1.53 -6.60
C SER A 122 20.28 -0.72 -5.89
N ASN A 123 20.29 0.62 -6.00
CA ASN A 123 19.36 1.50 -5.31
C ASN A 123 18.36 2.11 -6.29
N GLN A 124 17.18 2.45 -5.78
CA GLN A 124 16.22 3.28 -6.51
C GLN A 124 16.27 4.72 -5.96
N LEU A 125 16.44 5.68 -6.86
CA LEU A 125 16.38 7.11 -6.54
C LEU A 125 15.02 7.64 -6.94
N ILE A 126 14.30 8.22 -5.97
CA ILE A 126 12.97 8.79 -6.18
C ILE A 126 13.07 10.31 -6.00
N SER A 127 12.66 11.06 -7.03
CA SER A 127 12.59 12.53 -6.94
C SER A 127 11.12 12.96 -6.95
N PHE A 128 10.69 13.58 -5.85
CA PHE A 128 9.35 14.10 -5.70
C PHE A 128 9.42 15.54 -5.18
N ASP A 129 8.89 16.46 -5.98
CA ASP A 129 9.08 17.91 -5.76
C ASP A 129 10.57 18.26 -5.67
N ASN A 130 10.95 18.95 -4.60
CA ASN A 130 12.34 19.29 -4.31
C ASN A 130 13.03 18.29 -3.39
N THR A 131 12.39 17.16 -3.10
CA THR A 131 12.91 16.14 -2.19
C THR A 131 13.41 14.92 -2.96
N LYS A 132 14.57 14.45 -2.56
CA LYS A 132 15.16 13.19 -3.05
C LYS A 132 15.03 12.12 -1.97
N TYR A 133 14.57 10.95 -2.40
CA TYR A 133 14.51 9.75 -1.57
C TYR A 133 15.36 8.67 -2.21
N THR A 134 15.86 7.76 -1.38
CA THR A 134 16.61 6.59 -1.84
C THR A 134 16.05 5.34 -1.21
N VAL A 135 15.71 4.36 -2.03
CA VAL A 135 15.47 3.00 -1.55
C VAL A 135 16.79 2.27 -1.59
N GLN A 136 17.32 1.96 -0.41
CA GLN A 136 18.67 1.43 -0.23
C GLN A 136 18.63 0.03 0.37
N HIS A 137 19.40 -0.88 -0.22
CA HIS A 137 19.67 -2.20 0.32
C HIS A 137 20.94 -2.17 1.19
N GLN A 138 20.79 -2.57 2.46
CA GLN A 138 21.91 -2.68 3.42
C GLN A 138 22.10 -4.15 3.76
N CYS A 139 23.06 -4.78 3.12
CA CYS A 139 23.32 -6.20 3.23
C CYS A 139 24.41 -6.49 4.26
N LYS A 140 24.22 -7.54 5.04
CA LYS A 140 25.26 -8.10 5.89
C LYS A 140 26.29 -8.78 5.00
N LYS A 141 27.57 -8.72 5.42
CA LYS A 141 28.60 -9.47 4.74
C LYS A 141 28.27 -10.97 4.80
N LYS A 142 28.25 -11.61 3.65
CA LYS A 142 27.98 -13.06 3.54
C LYS A 142 29.10 -13.84 4.25
N ALA A 143 28.74 -14.70 5.19
CA ALA A 143 29.70 -15.55 5.85
C ALA A 143 30.10 -16.72 4.93
N LYS A 144 31.28 -17.30 5.20
CA LYS A 144 31.78 -18.44 4.41
C LYS A 144 30.84 -19.64 4.61
N GLY A 145 30.27 -20.13 3.50
CA GLY A 145 29.35 -21.26 3.49
C GLY A 145 27.86 -20.89 3.63
N GLU A 146 27.52 -19.62 3.78
CA GLU A 146 26.14 -19.16 3.65
C GLU A 146 25.74 -19.11 2.16
N GLU A 147 24.54 -19.59 1.85
CA GLU A 147 23.97 -19.55 0.51
C GLU A 147 23.36 -18.19 0.21
N PHE A 148 22.70 -17.59 1.21
CA PHE A 148 21.98 -16.34 1.08
C PHE A 148 22.65 -15.19 1.85
N GLN A 149 22.54 -13.99 1.31
CA GLN A 149 22.92 -12.75 1.98
C GLN A 149 21.64 -12.06 2.50
N GLN A 150 21.62 -11.74 3.78
CA GLN A 150 20.51 -11.00 4.38
C GLN A 150 20.68 -9.51 4.15
N CYS A 151 19.66 -8.87 3.56
CA CYS A 151 19.63 -7.43 3.36
C CYS A 151 18.42 -6.80 4.04
N LYS A 152 18.58 -5.58 4.50
CA LYS A 152 17.50 -4.72 4.97
C LYS A 152 17.29 -3.61 3.96
N VAL A 153 16.03 -3.39 3.58
CA VAL A 153 15.66 -2.35 2.63
C VAL A 153 15.10 -1.15 3.38
N TYR A 154 15.63 0.02 3.09
CA TYR A 154 15.24 1.27 3.73
C TYR A 154 14.83 2.33 2.71
N LEU A 155 13.83 3.13 3.08
CA LEU A 155 13.53 4.40 2.44
C LEU A 155 14.22 5.52 3.23
N LEU A 156 15.13 6.23 2.57
CA LEU A 156 15.85 7.37 3.13
C LEU A 156 15.38 8.66 2.47
N GLY A 157 15.20 9.72 3.25
CA GLY A 157 14.84 11.05 2.76
C GLY A 157 14.61 12.00 3.92
N ASN A 158 14.78 13.30 3.73
CA ASN A 158 14.50 14.33 4.74
C ASN A 158 15.04 14.01 6.16
N GLY A 159 16.20 13.36 6.26
CA GLY A 159 16.79 12.97 7.54
C GLY A 159 16.12 11.76 8.23
N ILE A 160 15.13 11.12 7.60
CA ILE A 160 14.44 9.94 8.13
C ILE A 160 14.94 8.70 7.37
N GLN A 161 15.22 7.63 8.13
CA GLN A 161 15.49 6.30 7.62
C GLN A 161 14.35 5.38 8.05
N GLN A 162 13.54 4.93 7.11
CA GLN A 162 12.42 4.04 7.35
C GLN A 162 12.69 2.65 6.80
N TRP A 163 12.63 1.63 7.63
CA TRP A 163 12.69 0.23 7.21
C TRP A 163 11.43 -0.16 6.43
N LEU A 164 11.60 -0.78 5.24
CA LEU A 164 10.54 -1.26 4.36
C LEU A 164 10.37 -2.79 4.42
N GLY A 165 11.43 -3.51 4.75
CA GLY A 165 11.43 -4.96 4.83
C GLY A 165 12.82 -5.56 4.77
N ASP A 166 12.87 -6.88 4.87
CA ASP A 166 14.08 -7.67 4.72
C ASP A 166 14.00 -8.50 3.43
N THR A 167 15.15 -8.75 2.80
CA THR A 167 15.31 -9.61 1.63
C THR A 167 16.41 -10.64 1.87
N LEU A 168 16.31 -11.77 1.19
CA LEU A 168 17.36 -12.76 1.07
C LEU A 168 17.85 -12.72 -0.37
N GLU A 169 19.12 -12.37 -0.56
CA GLU A 169 19.73 -12.28 -1.88
C GLU A 169 20.67 -13.49 -2.09
N ASN A 170 20.46 -14.21 -3.18
CA ASN A 170 21.36 -15.24 -3.64
C ASN A 170 21.85 -14.85 -5.03
N GLY A 171 23.18 -14.70 -5.22
CA GLY A 171 23.77 -14.12 -6.44
C GLY A 171 23.45 -14.84 -7.75
N ASP A 172 22.91 -16.08 -7.70
CA ASP A 172 22.75 -16.93 -8.88
C ASP A 172 21.37 -17.62 -8.96
N SER A 173 20.35 -17.24 -8.19
CA SER A 173 19.13 -18.04 -8.17
C SER A 173 17.84 -17.27 -8.36
N ASP A 174 16.87 -17.96 -8.96
CA ASP A 174 15.46 -17.60 -9.07
C ASP A 174 14.77 -17.44 -7.70
N PHE A 175 15.49 -17.66 -6.60
CA PHE A 175 15.02 -17.63 -5.21
C PHE A 175 15.37 -16.34 -4.47
N THR A 176 15.80 -15.29 -5.17
CA THR A 176 16.12 -14.00 -4.55
C THR A 176 14.86 -13.25 -4.18
N ASP A 177 14.72 -12.92 -2.90
CA ASP A 177 13.68 -12.00 -2.45
C ASP A 177 13.96 -10.60 -2.98
N THR A 178 12.94 -9.90 -3.46
CA THR A 178 13.07 -8.52 -3.93
C THR A 178 12.10 -7.58 -3.25
N ILE A 179 12.53 -6.34 -3.03
CA ILE A 179 11.68 -5.22 -2.67
C ILE A 179 12.03 -4.06 -3.60
N SER A 180 11.03 -3.58 -4.33
CA SER A 180 11.20 -2.45 -5.24
C SER A 180 10.00 -1.53 -5.22
N ILE A 181 10.19 -0.26 -5.59
CA ILE A 181 9.10 0.69 -5.78
C ILE A 181 8.73 0.69 -7.26
N SER A 182 7.51 0.30 -7.55
CA SER A 182 6.96 0.23 -8.91
C SER A 182 6.26 1.52 -9.34
N TRP A 183 5.79 2.32 -8.36
CA TRP A 183 5.23 3.64 -8.58
C TRP A 183 5.44 4.54 -7.36
N ALA A 184 5.59 5.85 -7.60
CA ALA A 184 5.72 6.87 -6.57
C ALA A 184 5.00 8.16 -7.02
N GLY A 185 4.33 8.85 -6.09
CA GLY A 185 3.59 10.08 -6.37
C GLY A 185 2.73 10.48 -5.20
N ASP A 186 1.79 11.41 -5.40
CA ASP A 186 0.86 11.90 -4.39
C ASP A 186 -0.56 11.41 -4.74
N LEU A 187 -0.87 10.17 -4.32
CA LEU A 187 -2.09 9.47 -4.70
C LEU A 187 -3.35 10.13 -4.11
N ASP A 188 -3.29 10.54 -2.87
CA ASP A 188 -4.43 11.10 -2.13
C ASP A 188 -4.40 12.63 -2.02
N ARG A 189 -3.41 13.27 -2.66
CA ARG A 189 -3.24 14.74 -2.77
C ARG A 189 -3.05 15.44 -1.43
N ASP A 190 -2.29 14.80 -0.53
CA ASP A 190 -1.86 15.42 0.73
C ASP A 190 -0.55 16.24 0.58
N GLY A 191 0.01 16.28 -0.64
CA GLY A 191 1.24 16.98 -0.98
C GLY A 191 2.52 16.24 -0.62
N LYS A 192 2.43 14.96 -0.25
CA LYS A 192 3.56 14.12 0.16
C LYS A 192 3.68 12.88 -0.70
N LEU A 193 4.80 12.18 -0.52
CA LEU A 193 5.13 11.00 -1.31
C LEU A 193 4.38 9.76 -0.82
N ASP A 194 3.61 9.14 -1.71
CA ASP A 194 3.04 7.81 -1.59
C ASP A 194 3.75 6.84 -2.50
N LEU A 195 3.70 5.55 -2.18
CA LEU A 195 4.43 4.52 -2.90
C LEU A 195 3.54 3.31 -3.20
N VAL A 196 3.78 2.70 -4.36
CA VAL A 196 3.42 1.31 -4.61
C VAL A 196 4.69 0.49 -4.60
N MET A 197 4.77 -0.47 -3.72
CA MET A 197 5.92 -1.32 -3.50
C MET A 197 5.59 -2.76 -3.90
N GLU A 198 6.48 -3.37 -4.66
CA GLU A 198 6.42 -4.80 -4.98
C GLU A 198 7.38 -5.55 -4.08
N LYS A 199 6.90 -6.65 -3.49
CA LYS A 199 7.71 -7.63 -2.76
C LYS A 199 7.56 -8.96 -3.45
N SER A 200 8.65 -9.56 -3.85
CA SER A 200 8.66 -10.90 -4.43
C SER A 200 9.48 -11.84 -3.56
N ARG A 201 8.94 -13.03 -3.34
CA ARG A 201 9.59 -14.12 -2.61
C ARG A 201 9.18 -15.42 -3.27
N TYR A 202 10.13 -16.23 -3.74
CA TYR A 202 9.89 -17.56 -4.32
C TYR A 202 8.50 -17.69 -5.00
N ASN A 203 7.47 -18.16 -4.28
CA ASN A 203 6.11 -18.37 -4.78
C ASN A 203 5.12 -17.28 -4.37
N ASN A 204 5.59 -16.13 -3.86
CA ASN A 204 4.73 -15.05 -3.40
C ASN A 204 5.14 -13.72 -4.04
N ALA A 205 4.16 -12.97 -4.51
CA ALA A 205 4.33 -11.59 -4.94
C ALA A 205 3.27 -10.72 -4.25
N ASP A 206 3.73 -9.72 -3.51
CA ASP A 206 2.88 -8.75 -2.83
C ASP A 206 3.01 -7.38 -3.52
N THR A 207 1.89 -6.80 -3.94
CA THR A 207 1.78 -5.39 -4.26
C THR A 207 1.27 -4.65 -3.03
N VAL A 208 2.02 -3.67 -2.54
CA VAL A 208 1.74 -2.97 -1.28
C VAL A 208 1.54 -1.48 -1.55
N LEU A 209 0.39 -0.93 -1.14
CA LEU A 209 0.14 0.50 -1.17
C LEU A 209 0.55 1.13 0.17
N LEU A 210 1.45 2.10 0.10
CA LEU A 210 2.01 2.83 1.22
C LEU A 210 1.63 4.30 1.08
N LEU A 211 0.91 4.87 2.05
CA LEU A 211 0.49 6.28 2.03
C LEU A 211 1.17 7.10 3.13
N SER A 212 1.53 8.32 2.76
CA SER A 212 2.08 9.33 3.66
C SER A 212 1.04 9.84 4.65
N SER A 213 -0.22 10.02 4.20
CA SER A 213 -1.34 10.48 5.04
C SER A 213 -1.69 9.52 6.18
N ALA A 214 -1.32 8.25 6.07
CA ALA A 214 -1.49 7.24 7.12
C ALA A 214 -0.24 7.07 7.99
N SER A 215 0.86 7.79 7.72
CA SER A 215 2.13 7.61 8.42
C SER A 215 2.09 8.19 9.83
N LYS A 216 2.93 7.62 10.71
CA LYS A 216 3.17 8.14 12.06
C LYS A 216 4.37 9.10 12.05
N PRO A 217 4.52 9.98 13.07
CA PRO A 217 5.71 10.79 13.21
C PRO A 217 7.01 9.98 13.12
N GLY A 218 7.99 10.48 12.36
CA GLY A 218 9.26 9.79 12.13
C GLY A 218 9.21 8.69 11.05
N LYS A 219 8.13 8.61 10.29
CA LYS A 219 7.95 7.73 9.14
C LYS A 219 7.54 8.53 7.91
N HIS A 220 7.97 8.09 6.73
CA HIS A 220 7.53 8.68 5.45
C HIS A 220 6.13 8.18 5.06
N VAL A 221 5.91 6.89 5.17
CA VAL A 221 4.71 6.19 4.67
C VAL A 221 4.25 5.10 5.63
N HIS A 222 3.01 4.65 5.46
CA HIS A 222 2.44 3.51 6.18
C HIS A 222 1.68 2.60 5.21
N GLU A 223 1.80 1.29 5.40
CA GLU A 223 1.04 0.29 4.64
C GLU A 223 -0.46 0.42 4.93
N VAL A 224 -1.26 0.63 3.89
CA VAL A 224 -2.71 0.79 3.99
C VAL A 224 -3.48 -0.32 3.28
N ALA A 225 -2.85 -0.96 2.30
CA ALA A 225 -3.44 -2.10 1.59
C ALA A 225 -2.34 -2.97 0.96
N LYS A 226 -2.67 -4.25 0.80
CA LYS A 226 -1.81 -5.25 0.19
C LYS A 226 -2.63 -6.18 -0.70
N LEU A 227 -2.13 -6.49 -1.88
CA LEU A 227 -2.58 -7.56 -2.75
C LEU A 227 -1.50 -8.62 -2.79
N SER A 228 -1.80 -9.81 -2.26
CA SER A 228 -0.88 -10.95 -2.29
C SER A 228 -1.28 -11.92 -3.39
N ARG A 229 -0.31 -12.40 -4.15
CA ARG A 229 -0.47 -13.43 -5.16
C ARG A 229 0.45 -14.61 -4.82
N GLN A 230 -0.07 -15.80 -4.98
CA GLN A 230 0.73 -17.02 -4.92
C GLN A 230 1.08 -17.43 -6.34
N GLY A 231 2.36 -17.70 -6.58
CA GLY A 231 2.86 -18.31 -7.81
C GLY A 231 2.88 -19.84 -7.69
N CYS A 232 3.16 -20.48 -8.81
CA CYS A 232 3.38 -21.91 -8.90
C CYS A 232 4.85 -22.25 -8.68
#